data_0801baabe6c1b516fe56c99e039e5959
#
_entry.id   0801baabe6c1b516fe56c99e039e5959
#
_cell.length_a   1.000
_cell.length_b   1.000
_cell.length_c   1.000
_cell.angle_alpha   90.00
_cell.angle_beta   90.00
_cell.angle_gamma   90.00
#
_symmetry.space_group_name_H-M   'P 1'
#
loop_
_entity.id
_entity.type
_entity.pdbx_description
1 polymer ?
#
loop_
_entity_poly.entity_id
_entity_poly.type
_entity_poly.pdbx_seq_one_letter_code
_entity_poly.pdbx_strand_id
1 'polypeptide(L)'
;MVVFCGSPFGGAGSTQGCTRGVAGRLQRGHLLEVAWEALEDAGVPPGSLRGSATGIFVGLCSHDYETLLARQGHRTPWTGTGNAASVAAGRLSYHLGAQGPSLAVDTACSSSLVAVHLAVMSLRAGETRMALAGGVNLLLLPDNSQYFHDLGALARDGRCKSFDAAADGYVRSEGAGMVVLKPLSAARHDGDRVLAVI
;
A
#
# COMPACT_ATOMS: atom_id res chain seq x y z
N MET A 1 -2.03 -22.53 -1.70
CA MET A 1 -0.70 -22.08 -1.32
C MET A 1 -0.31 -20.97 -2.28
N VAL A 2 -0.05 -19.80 -1.78
CA VAL A 2 0.26 -18.58 -2.54
C VAL A 2 1.66 -18.15 -2.15
N VAL A 3 2.44 -17.66 -3.08
CA VAL A 3 3.83 -17.27 -2.84
C VAL A 3 4.03 -15.78 -2.94
N PHE A 4 4.99 -15.35 -2.18
CA PHE A 4 5.51 -14.02 -2.09
C PHE A 4 6.71 -13.90 -3.02
N CYS A 5 6.66 -12.98 -3.96
CA CYS A 5 7.80 -12.58 -4.77
C CYS A 5 7.96 -11.07 -4.60
N GLY A 6 9.15 -10.58 -4.27
CA GLY A 6 9.43 -9.15 -4.15
C GLY A 6 9.95 -8.70 -2.80
N SER A 7 10.72 -7.62 -2.78
CA SER A 7 11.33 -7.08 -1.57
C SER A 7 10.27 -6.56 -0.59
N PRO A 8 10.32 -6.95 0.68
CA PRO A 8 9.39 -6.45 1.68
C PRO A 8 9.70 -5.02 2.16
N PHE A 9 10.79 -4.41 1.73
CA PHE A 9 11.23 -3.10 2.22
C PHE A 9 11.88 -2.28 1.11
N GLY A 10 11.08 -1.46 0.44
CA GLY A 10 11.61 -0.22 -0.10
C GLY A 10 12.09 0.63 1.08
N GLY A 11 13.36 0.99 1.10
CA GLY A 11 13.96 1.71 2.22
C GLY A 11 13.18 2.97 2.55
N ALA A 12 12.93 3.20 3.83
CA ALA A 12 12.44 4.46 4.35
C ALA A 12 13.46 5.56 4.05
N GLY A 13 13.43 6.09 2.84
CA GLY A 13 14.10 7.33 2.49
C GLY A 13 13.41 8.45 3.25
N SER A 14 14.13 9.09 4.17
CA SER A 14 13.69 10.28 4.88
C SER A 14 13.34 11.36 3.86
N THR A 15 12.07 11.55 3.55
CA THR A 15 11.57 12.63 2.71
C THR A 15 11.50 13.95 3.49
N GLN A 16 12.60 14.39 4.09
CA GLN A 16 12.76 15.78 4.51
C GLN A 16 12.98 16.63 3.26
N GLY A 17 11.91 17.20 2.74
CA GLY A 17 12.04 18.18 1.66
C GLY A 17 10.91 18.24 0.65
N CYS A 18 9.74 17.65 0.89
CA CYS A 18 8.68 17.69 -0.09
C CYS A 18 7.81 18.95 0.05
N THR A 19 7.88 19.80 -0.96
CA THR A 19 7.14 21.04 -1.11
C THR A 19 5.62 20.85 -1.18
N ARG A 20 4.90 21.78 -0.58
CA ARG A 20 3.45 21.88 -0.30
C ARG A 20 2.42 21.63 -1.44
N GLY A 21 2.77 21.06 -2.56
CA GLY A 21 1.85 20.83 -3.69
C GLY A 21 1.65 19.39 -4.12
N VAL A 22 2.24 18.42 -3.43
CA VAL A 22 2.48 17.07 -3.98
C VAL A 22 1.82 15.94 -3.17
N ALA A 23 1.28 16.18 -1.99
CA ALA A 23 0.94 15.15 -1.00
C ALA A 23 -0.10 14.10 -1.46
N GLY A 24 -1.18 14.47 -2.16
CA GLY A 24 -2.11 13.47 -2.73
C GLY A 24 -1.53 12.73 -3.94
N ARG A 25 -0.52 13.32 -4.60
CA ARG A 25 0.30 12.63 -5.59
C ARG A 25 1.32 11.72 -4.93
N LEU A 26 1.75 12.04 -3.70
CA LEU A 26 2.78 11.29 -2.97
C LEU A 26 2.31 9.88 -2.58
N GLN A 27 1.16 9.71 -1.93
CA GLN A 27 0.66 8.37 -1.62
C GLN A 27 0.53 7.49 -2.86
N ARG A 28 0.02 8.06 -3.96
CA ARG A 28 -0.14 7.35 -5.23
C ARG A 28 1.17 7.19 -5.98
N GLY A 29 2.07 8.17 -5.88
CA GLY A 29 3.43 8.07 -6.39
C GLY A 29 4.15 6.92 -5.72
N HIS A 30 4.18 6.88 -4.40
CA HIS A 30 4.81 5.79 -3.65
C HIS A 30 4.19 4.42 -3.96
N LEU A 31 2.86 4.33 -4.09
CA LEU A 31 2.23 3.07 -4.50
C LEU A 31 2.67 2.61 -5.89
N LEU A 32 2.83 3.54 -6.85
CA LEU A 32 3.33 3.21 -8.18
C LEU A 32 4.80 2.79 -8.13
N GLU A 33 5.61 3.49 -7.36
CA GLU A 33 7.04 3.20 -7.17
C GLU A 33 7.22 1.82 -6.54
N VAL A 34 6.62 1.56 -5.38
CA VAL A 34 6.77 0.26 -4.70
C VAL A 34 6.12 -0.89 -5.47
N ALA A 35 5.08 -0.64 -6.26
CA ALA A 35 4.50 -1.66 -7.13
C ALA A 35 5.44 -2.01 -8.28
N TRP A 36 6.10 -1.01 -8.85
CA TRP A 36 7.09 -1.21 -9.89
C TRP A 36 8.30 -1.97 -9.36
N GLU A 37 8.86 -1.54 -8.24
CA GLU A 37 9.98 -2.20 -7.55
C GLU A 37 9.64 -3.65 -7.19
N ALA A 38 8.43 -3.91 -6.68
CA ALA A 38 7.99 -5.26 -6.36
C ALA A 38 7.92 -6.18 -7.61
N LEU A 39 7.50 -5.64 -8.75
CA LEU A 39 7.47 -6.38 -10.01
C LEU A 39 8.89 -6.64 -10.53
N GLU A 40 9.79 -5.65 -10.44
CA GLU A 40 11.21 -5.82 -10.83
C GLU A 40 11.89 -6.88 -9.97
N ASP A 41 11.71 -6.83 -8.65
CA ASP A 41 12.29 -7.83 -7.74
C ASP A 41 11.68 -9.23 -7.93
N ALA A 42 10.42 -9.31 -8.34
CA ALA A 42 9.77 -10.56 -8.74
C ALA A 42 10.20 -11.07 -10.12
N GLY A 43 10.99 -10.30 -10.88
CA GLY A 43 11.38 -10.64 -12.24
C GLY A 43 10.22 -10.55 -13.25
N VAL A 44 9.14 -9.85 -12.92
CA VAL A 44 7.94 -9.69 -13.75
C VAL A 44 8.01 -8.38 -14.52
N PRO A 45 8.18 -8.40 -15.85
CA PRO A 45 8.17 -7.18 -16.64
C PRO A 45 6.79 -6.47 -16.52
N PRO A 46 6.72 -5.20 -16.07
CA PRO A 46 5.44 -4.52 -15.89
C PRO A 46 4.57 -4.50 -17.15
N GLY A 47 5.17 -4.42 -18.33
CA GLY A 47 4.47 -4.46 -19.62
C GLY A 47 3.74 -5.79 -19.90
N SER A 48 4.14 -6.90 -19.26
CA SER A 48 3.49 -8.20 -19.41
C SER A 48 2.12 -8.28 -18.72
N LEU A 49 1.83 -7.34 -17.83
CA LEU A 49 0.55 -7.29 -17.11
C LEU A 49 -0.59 -6.70 -17.94
N ARG A 50 -0.29 -6.08 -19.07
CA ARG A 50 -1.29 -5.47 -19.94
C ARG A 50 -2.30 -6.49 -20.45
N GLY A 51 -3.58 -6.27 -20.15
CA GLY A 51 -4.66 -7.18 -20.52
C GLY A 51 -4.75 -8.45 -19.66
N SER A 52 -3.88 -8.58 -18.64
CA SER A 52 -3.86 -9.76 -17.76
C SER A 52 -4.92 -9.68 -16.66
N ALA A 53 -5.36 -10.86 -16.18
CA ALA A 53 -6.20 -10.97 -14.98
C ALA A 53 -5.36 -10.78 -13.70
N THR A 54 -4.60 -9.67 -13.62
CA THR A 54 -3.84 -9.31 -12.42
C THR A 54 -4.69 -8.45 -11.51
N GLY A 55 -4.83 -8.85 -10.24
CA GLY A 55 -5.58 -8.11 -9.22
C GLY A 55 -4.71 -7.08 -8.49
N ILE A 56 -5.33 -5.97 -8.07
CA ILE A 56 -4.70 -4.89 -7.30
C ILE A 56 -5.48 -4.68 -6.00
N PHE A 57 -4.82 -4.90 -4.86
CA PHE A 57 -5.44 -4.80 -3.53
C PHE A 57 -4.58 -3.89 -2.65
N VAL A 58 -5.10 -2.71 -2.28
CA VAL A 58 -4.35 -1.68 -1.57
C VAL A 58 -5.02 -1.30 -0.26
N GLY A 59 -4.30 -1.46 0.85
CA GLY A 59 -4.69 -0.92 2.15
C GLY A 59 -4.42 0.58 2.21
N LEU A 60 -5.46 1.38 2.44
CA LEU A 60 -5.37 2.84 2.51
C LEU A 60 -6.46 3.38 3.43
N CYS A 61 -6.08 3.93 4.58
CA CYS A 61 -7.01 4.47 5.58
C CYS A 61 -6.75 5.96 5.93
N SER A 62 -5.74 6.60 5.35
CA SER A 62 -5.43 8.00 5.62
C SER A 62 -6.04 8.94 4.60
N HIS A 63 -6.76 9.97 5.06
CA HIS A 63 -7.40 11.04 4.28
C HIS A 63 -6.82 12.42 4.59
N ASP A 64 -5.63 12.49 5.16
CA ASP A 64 -4.98 13.73 5.60
C ASP A 64 -4.90 14.77 4.48
N TYR A 65 -4.62 14.35 3.24
CA TYR A 65 -4.50 15.27 2.12
C TYR A 65 -5.84 15.91 1.72
N GLU A 66 -6.92 15.16 1.76
CA GLU A 66 -8.28 15.69 1.53
C GLU A 66 -8.62 16.73 2.58
N THR A 67 -8.34 16.44 3.86
CA THR A 67 -8.54 17.34 4.98
C THR A 67 -7.69 18.61 4.82
N LEU A 68 -6.43 18.48 4.41
CA LEU A 68 -5.54 19.61 4.16
C LEU A 68 -6.09 20.53 3.07
N LEU A 69 -6.52 19.97 1.94
CA LEU A 69 -7.12 20.74 0.84
C LEU A 69 -8.41 21.45 1.27
N ALA A 70 -9.26 20.76 2.03
CA ALA A 70 -10.50 21.33 2.55
C ALA A 70 -10.24 22.54 3.46
N ARG A 71 -9.24 22.43 4.36
CA ARG A 71 -8.82 23.55 5.25
C ARG A 71 -8.26 24.75 4.49
N GLN A 72 -7.61 24.50 3.35
CA GLN A 72 -7.04 25.56 2.51
C GLN A 72 -8.05 26.14 1.51
N GLY A 73 -9.28 25.62 1.46
CA GLY A 73 -10.29 26.04 0.50
C GLY A 73 -9.94 25.68 -0.96
N HIS A 74 -8.92 24.84 -1.16
CA HIS A 74 -8.50 24.42 -2.49
C HIS A 74 -9.46 23.39 -3.09
N ARG A 75 -10.22 23.81 -4.09
CA ARG A 75 -11.07 22.93 -4.88
C ARG A 75 -10.72 23.06 -6.37
N THR A 76 -10.46 21.92 -7.00
CA THR A 76 -10.24 21.80 -8.44
C THR A 76 -11.13 20.69 -8.98
N PRO A 77 -11.39 20.61 -10.29
CA PRO A 77 -12.10 19.47 -10.87
C PRO A 77 -11.48 18.11 -10.54
N TRP A 78 -10.20 18.09 -10.20
CA TRP A 78 -9.44 16.88 -9.87
C TRP A 78 -9.43 16.53 -8.36
N THR A 79 -10.03 17.36 -7.52
CA THR A 79 -10.00 17.15 -6.06
C THR A 79 -10.68 15.83 -5.68
N GLY A 80 -11.82 15.51 -6.29
CA GLY A 80 -12.54 14.25 -6.03
C GLY A 80 -11.71 13.02 -6.42
N THR A 81 -11.36 12.92 -7.71
CA THR A 81 -10.53 11.79 -8.19
C THR A 81 -9.12 11.81 -7.61
N GLY A 82 -8.67 12.99 -7.18
CA GLY A 82 -7.40 13.21 -6.48
C GLY A 82 -7.34 12.58 -5.09
N ASN A 83 -8.47 12.41 -4.40
CA ASN A 83 -8.51 11.95 -3.01
C ASN A 83 -9.20 10.59 -2.82
N ALA A 84 -10.07 10.18 -3.74
CA ALA A 84 -10.78 8.92 -3.63
C ALA A 84 -9.82 7.72 -3.53
N ALA A 85 -9.94 6.94 -2.46
CA ALA A 85 -9.10 5.76 -2.20
C ALA A 85 -9.18 4.74 -3.36
N SER A 86 -10.38 4.53 -3.92
CA SER A 86 -10.60 3.64 -5.08
C SER A 86 -9.74 4.01 -6.30
N VAL A 87 -9.49 5.32 -6.49
CA VAL A 87 -8.64 5.80 -7.59
C VAL A 87 -7.16 5.48 -7.35
N ALA A 88 -6.72 5.25 -6.11
CA ALA A 88 -5.35 4.81 -5.84
C ALA A 88 -5.10 3.41 -6.44
N ALA A 89 -5.96 2.44 -6.14
CA ALA A 89 -5.89 1.10 -6.73
C ALA A 89 -6.15 1.15 -8.26
N GLY A 90 -7.16 1.91 -8.70
CA GLY A 90 -7.49 2.06 -10.11
C GLY A 90 -6.36 2.66 -10.96
N ARG A 91 -5.53 3.56 -10.41
CA ARG A 91 -4.36 4.09 -11.12
C ARG A 91 -3.27 3.05 -11.32
N LEU A 92 -3.03 2.18 -10.34
CA LEU A 92 -2.12 1.05 -10.50
C LEU A 92 -2.60 0.14 -11.63
N SER A 93 -3.87 -0.26 -11.62
CA SER A 93 -4.46 -1.09 -12.68
C SER A 93 -4.35 -0.43 -14.05
N TYR A 94 -4.66 0.87 -14.13
CA TYR A 94 -4.59 1.62 -15.39
C TYR A 94 -3.14 1.71 -15.91
N HIS A 95 -2.19 2.03 -15.03
CA HIS A 95 -0.78 2.19 -15.41
C HIS A 95 -0.16 0.87 -15.87
N LEU A 96 -0.47 -0.21 -15.17
CA LEU A 96 0.01 -1.57 -15.49
C LEU A 96 -0.80 -2.23 -16.61
N GLY A 97 -1.98 -1.69 -16.94
CA GLY A 97 -2.91 -2.31 -17.89
C GLY A 97 -3.56 -3.59 -17.37
N ALA A 98 -3.57 -3.79 -16.04
CA ALA A 98 -4.15 -4.94 -15.37
C ALA A 98 -5.69 -4.89 -15.42
N GLN A 99 -6.35 -6.04 -15.61
CA GLN A 99 -7.80 -6.17 -15.78
C GLN A 99 -8.49 -7.02 -14.71
N GLY A 100 -7.76 -7.47 -13.70
CA GLY A 100 -8.34 -8.14 -12.54
C GLY A 100 -9.02 -7.16 -11.57
N PRO A 101 -9.57 -7.66 -10.44
CA PRO A 101 -10.16 -6.83 -9.39
C PRO A 101 -9.21 -5.73 -8.92
N SER A 102 -9.74 -4.52 -8.68
CA SER A 102 -8.96 -3.37 -8.24
C SER A 102 -9.67 -2.72 -7.06
N LEU A 103 -9.13 -2.93 -5.85
CA LEU A 103 -9.79 -2.59 -4.59
C LEU A 103 -8.88 -1.76 -3.70
N ALA A 104 -9.43 -0.69 -3.12
CA ALA A 104 -8.88 -0.05 -1.94
C ALA A 104 -9.63 -0.55 -0.71
N VAL A 105 -8.88 -0.89 0.34
CA VAL A 105 -9.39 -1.51 1.56
C VAL A 105 -9.07 -0.61 2.74
N ASP A 106 -10.08 -0.28 3.51
CA ASP A 106 -9.94 0.39 4.79
C ASP A 106 -10.56 -0.45 5.90
N THR A 107 -9.70 -1.05 6.71
CA THR A 107 -10.01 -1.72 7.97
C THR A 107 -9.08 -1.22 9.07
N ALA A 108 -8.75 0.09 9.02
CA ALA A 108 -7.80 0.76 9.90
C ALA A 108 -6.42 0.09 9.88
N CYS A 109 -5.84 -0.23 11.04
CA CYS A 109 -4.48 -0.79 11.16
C CYS A 109 -4.29 -2.13 10.43
N SER A 110 -5.35 -2.87 10.13
CA SER A 110 -5.31 -4.17 9.46
C SER A 110 -5.44 -4.08 7.92
N SER A 111 -5.62 -2.89 7.36
CA SER A 111 -5.96 -2.69 5.94
C SER A 111 -5.03 -3.43 4.98
N SER A 112 -3.72 -3.36 5.17
CA SER A 112 -2.76 -4.02 4.29
C SER A 112 -2.80 -5.56 4.40
N LEU A 113 -3.01 -6.11 5.60
CA LEU A 113 -3.17 -7.55 5.79
C LEU A 113 -4.49 -8.07 5.22
N VAL A 114 -5.57 -7.29 5.34
CA VAL A 114 -6.84 -7.61 4.68
C VAL A 114 -6.70 -7.54 3.16
N ALA A 115 -5.96 -6.57 2.62
CA ALA A 115 -5.65 -6.52 1.19
C ALA A 115 -4.91 -7.79 0.71
N VAL A 116 -3.91 -8.26 1.48
CA VAL A 116 -3.22 -9.54 1.22
C VAL A 116 -4.21 -10.72 1.28
N HIS A 117 -5.08 -10.76 2.29
CA HIS A 117 -6.09 -11.80 2.41
C HIS A 117 -7.03 -11.86 1.20
N LEU A 118 -7.55 -10.72 0.75
CA LEU A 118 -8.42 -10.64 -0.42
C LEU A 118 -7.71 -11.07 -1.70
N ALA A 119 -6.44 -10.68 -1.87
CA ALA A 119 -5.60 -11.13 -2.96
C ALA A 119 -5.44 -12.65 -2.98
N VAL A 120 -5.16 -13.26 -1.82
CA VAL A 120 -5.06 -14.72 -1.67
C VAL A 120 -6.39 -15.41 -2.02
N MET A 121 -7.52 -14.85 -1.57
CA MET A 121 -8.83 -15.40 -1.90
C MET A 121 -9.12 -15.33 -3.40
N SER A 122 -8.82 -14.21 -4.05
CA SER A 122 -8.98 -14.04 -5.50
C SER A 122 -8.12 -15.02 -6.31
N LEU A 123 -6.86 -15.24 -5.88
CA LEU A 123 -5.97 -16.25 -6.49
C LEU A 123 -6.48 -17.68 -6.30
N ARG A 124 -6.98 -18.01 -5.09
CA ARG A 124 -7.54 -19.35 -4.80
C ARG A 124 -8.85 -19.62 -5.55
N ALA A 125 -9.66 -18.59 -5.77
CA ALA A 125 -10.88 -18.69 -6.57
C ALA A 125 -10.61 -18.78 -8.08
N GLY A 126 -9.36 -18.55 -8.52
CA GLY A 126 -8.99 -18.52 -9.95
C GLY A 126 -9.46 -17.26 -10.67
N GLU A 127 -9.93 -16.24 -9.92
CA GLU A 127 -10.34 -14.95 -10.46
C GLU A 127 -9.14 -14.15 -10.96
N THR A 128 -8.01 -14.28 -10.30
CA THR A 128 -6.74 -13.69 -10.70
C THR A 128 -5.66 -14.76 -10.88
N ARG A 129 -4.70 -14.49 -11.76
CA ARG A 129 -3.48 -15.33 -11.94
C ARG A 129 -2.29 -14.80 -11.16
N MET A 130 -2.28 -13.51 -10.90
CA MET A 130 -1.31 -12.78 -10.12
C MET A 130 -2.03 -11.66 -9.37
N ALA A 131 -1.52 -11.25 -8.23
CA ALA A 131 -2.04 -10.10 -7.51
C ALA A 131 -0.90 -9.26 -6.94
N LEU A 132 -1.08 -7.94 -6.96
CA LEU A 132 -0.32 -6.96 -6.20
C LEU A 132 -1.13 -6.61 -4.96
N ALA A 133 -0.53 -6.78 -3.79
CA ALA A 133 -1.19 -6.46 -2.52
C ALA A 133 -0.23 -5.67 -1.62
N GLY A 134 -0.75 -4.66 -0.93
CA GLY A 134 0.10 -3.83 -0.08
C GLY A 134 -0.66 -2.70 0.57
N GLY A 135 0.06 -1.67 0.99
CA GLY A 135 -0.52 -0.49 1.60
C GLY A 135 0.42 0.70 1.66
N VAL A 136 -0.14 1.85 2.00
CA VAL A 136 0.60 3.10 2.17
C VAL A 136 0.02 3.89 3.32
N ASN A 137 0.89 4.52 4.10
CA ASN A 137 0.51 5.48 5.12
C ASN A 137 1.42 6.70 5.07
N LEU A 138 0.83 7.91 5.06
CA LEU A 138 1.53 9.18 5.19
C LEU A 138 0.90 9.99 6.32
N LEU A 139 1.72 10.76 7.03
CA LEU A 139 1.35 11.61 8.15
C LEU A 139 1.46 13.09 7.73
N LEU A 140 0.43 13.61 7.08
CA LEU A 140 0.46 14.98 6.52
C LEU A 140 -0.11 16.02 7.47
N LEU A 141 -0.89 15.58 8.45
CA LEU A 141 -1.51 16.44 9.47
C LEU A 141 -1.23 15.88 10.87
N PRO A 142 -1.13 16.75 11.88
CA PRO A 142 -0.89 16.33 13.26
C PRO A 142 -2.14 15.73 13.94
N ASP A 143 -3.32 15.90 13.35
CA ASP A 143 -4.62 15.58 13.99
C ASP A 143 -4.70 14.14 14.49
N ASN A 144 -4.36 13.17 13.63
CA ASN A 144 -4.36 11.77 14.03
C ASN A 144 -3.28 11.48 15.08
N SER A 145 -2.13 12.16 15.02
CA SER A 145 -1.10 12.01 16.04
C SER A 145 -1.54 12.55 17.38
N GLN A 146 -2.22 13.70 17.38
CA GLN A 146 -2.81 14.28 18.59
C GLN A 146 -3.88 13.35 19.18
N TYR A 147 -4.78 12.83 18.33
CA TYR A 147 -5.81 11.88 18.76
C TYR A 147 -5.20 10.65 19.48
N PHE A 148 -4.19 10.03 18.90
CA PHE A 148 -3.54 8.88 19.51
C PHE A 148 -2.69 9.24 20.75
N HIS A 149 -2.15 10.45 20.80
CA HIS A 149 -1.53 10.99 22.02
C HIS A 149 -2.54 11.11 23.15
N ASP A 150 -3.70 11.70 22.89
CA ASP A 150 -4.76 11.92 23.87
C ASP A 150 -5.37 10.60 24.39
N LEU A 151 -5.38 9.56 23.54
CA LEU A 151 -5.72 8.20 23.94
C LEU A 151 -4.64 7.51 24.79
N GLY A 152 -3.46 8.11 24.96
CA GLY A 152 -2.33 7.45 25.64
C GLY A 152 -1.74 6.28 24.90
N ALA A 153 -1.93 6.21 23.56
CA ALA A 153 -1.47 5.09 22.74
C ALA A 153 -0.03 5.24 22.23
N LEU A 154 0.54 6.44 22.32
CA LEU A 154 1.89 6.72 21.83
C LEU A 154 2.94 6.56 22.92
N ALA A 155 4.06 5.92 22.59
CA ALA A 155 5.22 5.82 23.46
C ALA A 155 5.83 7.21 23.73
N ARG A 156 6.04 7.54 25.01
CA ARG A 156 6.49 8.88 25.44
C ARG A 156 7.92 9.18 25.03
N ASP A 157 8.76 8.16 24.92
CA ASP A 157 10.18 8.24 24.56
C ASP A 157 10.41 8.12 23.03
N GLY A 158 9.34 8.03 22.23
CA GLY A 158 9.42 7.90 20.79
C GLY A 158 10.00 6.56 20.30
N ARG A 159 9.88 5.50 21.09
CA ARG A 159 10.36 4.15 20.75
C ARG A 159 9.26 3.10 20.86
N CYS A 160 9.11 2.27 19.83
CA CYS A 160 8.34 1.04 19.92
C CYS A 160 9.16 -0.01 20.68
N LYS A 161 8.67 -0.41 21.83
CA LYS A 161 9.27 -1.45 22.67
C LYS A 161 8.46 -2.74 22.53
N SER A 162 8.34 -3.22 21.28
CA SER A 162 7.54 -4.41 20.98
C SER A 162 8.05 -5.64 21.73
N PHE A 163 7.14 -6.35 22.40
CA PHE A 163 7.42 -7.52 23.22
C PHE A 163 8.24 -7.26 24.50
N ASP A 164 8.58 -6.02 24.81
CA ASP A 164 9.28 -5.66 26.05
C ASP A 164 8.28 -5.46 27.19
N ALA A 165 8.67 -5.82 28.42
CA ALA A 165 7.87 -5.57 29.61
C ALA A 165 7.65 -4.07 29.90
N ALA A 166 8.53 -3.20 29.38
CA ALA A 166 8.42 -1.74 29.47
C ALA A 166 7.62 -1.12 28.32
N ALA A 167 6.91 -1.91 27.51
CA ALA A 167 6.10 -1.40 26.42
C ALA A 167 5.00 -0.46 26.96
N ASP A 168 4.99 0.79 26.48
CA ASP A 168 4.10 1.88 26.94
C ASP A 168 3.39 2.61 25.79
N GLY A 169 3.42 2.05 24.58
CA GLY A 169 2.81 2.61 23.42
C GLY A 169 3.59 2.33 22.14
N TYR A 170 3.16 2.94 21.04
CA TYR A 170 3.81 2.81 19.72
C TYR A 170 4.24 4.17 19.18
N VAL A 171 5.02 4.14 18.11
CA VAL A 171 5.41 5.35 17.36
C VAL A 171 4.76 5.31 15.99
N ARG A 172 4.09 6.39 15.62
CA ARG A 172 3.53 6.54 14.28
C ARG A 172 4.65 6.71 13.25
N SER A 173 4.49 6.09 12.09
CA SER A 173 5.44 6.23 11.00
C SER A 173 4.74 6.29 9.65
N GLU A 174 5.50 6.69 8.64
CA GLU A 174 5.11 6.71 7.24
C GLU A 174 5.77 5.54 6.52
N GLY A 175 5.16 5.09 5.43
CA GLY A 175 5.74 4.08 4.58
C GLY A 175 4.76 3.56 3.54
N ALA A 176 5.30 2.86 2.56
CA ALA A 176 4.57 2.11 1.57
C ALA A 176 5.25 0.75 1.36
N GLY A 177 4.47 -0.26 1.04
CA GLY A 177 4.98 -1.58 0.70
C GLY A 177 4.01 -2.32 -0.21
N MET A 178 4.56 -3.10 -1.12
CA MET A 178 3.80 -3.89 -2.08
C MET A 178 4.44 -5.27 -2.21
N VAL A 179 3.60 -6.28 -2.41
CA VAL A 179 4.02 -7.65 -2.65
C VAL A 179 3.36 -8.20 -3.88
N VAL A 180 4.08 -9.05 -4.61
CA VAL A 180 3.57 -9.82 -5.74
C VAL A 180 3.21 -11.20 -5.26
N LEU A 181 1.97 -11.62 -5.52
CA LEU A 181 1.44 -12.92 -5.13
C LEU A 181 1.05 -13.74 -6.35
N LYS A 182 1.44 -15.01 -6.37
CA LYS A 182 1.06 -16.00 -7.38
C LYS A 182 0.72 -17.34 -6.73
N PRO A 183 -0.07 -18.21 -7.37
CA PRO A 183 -0.16 -19.61 -6.97
C PRO A 183 1.23 -20.28 -7.03
N LEU A 184 1.60 -21.05 -5.99
CA LEU A 184 2.93 -21.67 -5.93
C LEU A 184 3.23 -22.56 -7.14
N SER A 185 2.22 -23.27 -7.67
CA SER A 185 2.37 -24.08 -8.87
C SER A 185 2.74 -23.26 -10.10
N ALA A 186 2.11 -22.09 -10.26
CA ALA A 186 2.41 -21.16 -11.33
C ALA A 186 3.82 -20.55 -11.16
N ALA A 187 4.17 -20.10 -9.97
CA ALA A 187 5.49 -19.54 -9.67
C ALA A 187 6.62 -20.54 -9.96
N ARG A 188 6.43 -21.82 -9.59
CA ARG A 188 7.39 -22.88 -9.90
C ARG A 188 7.50 -23.18 -11.39
N HIS A 189 6.37 -23.19 -12.10
CA HIS A 189 6.33 -23.42 -13.55
C HIS A 189 7.06 -22.30 -14.30
N ASP A 190 6.86 -21.06 -13.87
CA ASP A 190 7.43 -19.87 -14.50
C ASP A 190 8.89 -19.62 -14.08
N GLY A 191 9.42 -20.39 -13.12
CA GLY A 191 10.78 -20.23 -12.60
C GLY A 191 10.95 -19.00 -11.69
N ASP A 192 9.86 -18.50 -11.11
CA ASP A 192 9.91 -17.31 -10.24
C ASP A 192 10.69 -17.58 -8.95
N ARG A 193 11.36 -16.55 -8.46
CA ARG A 193 12.01 -16.56 -7.14
C ARG A 193 10.97 -16.48 -6.05
N VAL A 194 10.75 -17.57 -5.34
CA VAL A 194 9.82 -17.66 -4.20
C VAL A 194 10.51 -17.21 -2.93
N LEU A 195 10.02 -16.15 -2.29
CA LEU A 195 10.57 -15.64 -1.02
C LEU A 195 9.89 -16.28 0.20
N ALA A 196 8.57 -16.41 0.15
CA ALA A 196 7.79 -17.01 1.22
C ALA A 196 6.49 -17.63 0.68
N VAL A 197 5.81 -18.40 1.49
CA VAL A 197 4.55 -19.09 1.15
C VAL A 197 3.52 -18.80 2.24
N ILE A 198 2.31 -18.41 1.86
CA ILE A 198 1.16 -18.15 2.73
C ILE A 198 -0.06 -18.98 2.31
#